data_3a59300db4ede6e7d05539b3c28493b0
#
_entry.id   3a59300db4ede6e7d05539b3c28493b0
#
_cell.length_a   1.000
_cell.length_b   1.000
_cell.length_c   1.000
_cell.angle_alpha   90.00
_cell.angle_beta   90.00
_cell.angle_gamma   90.00
#
_symmetry.space_group_name_H-M   'P 1'
#
loop_
_entity.id
_entity.type
_entity.pdbx_description
1 polymer ?
#
loop_
_entity_poly.entity_id
_entity_poly.type
_entity_poly.pdbx_seq_one_letter_code
_entity_poly.pdbx_strand_id
1 'polypeptide(L)'
;MEEHRRSSCLFLYFCSMNRKDFEIMAPVGSRESLAAAINAGADSIYFGIENLNMRARSANTFTIDDLREIAATCDEHGVKSYLTVNTIIYDEDISLMRTIVDAAHEAGISAVIAADVAVLEYCNRIGQEVHLST
;
A
#
# COMPACT_ATOMS: atom_id res chain seq x y z
N MET A 1 25.89 -21.44 -28.88
CA MET A 1 24.95 -20.68 -29.73
C MET A 1 23.56 -20.43 -29.11
N GLU A 2 23.11 -21.25 -28.16
CA GLU A 2 21.81 -21.07 -27.49
C GLU A 2 21.78 -19.94 -26.43
N GLU A 3 22.90 -19.72 -25.74
CA GLU A 3 23.00 -18.68 -24.69
C GLU A 3 22.90 -17.24 -25.24
N HIS A 4 23.42 -17.02 -26.44
CA HIS A 4 23.34 -15.70 -27.12
C HIS A 4 21.91 -15.34 -27.57
N ARG A 5 21.08 -16.34 -27.90
CA ARG A 5 19.67 -16.11 -28.30
C ARG A 5 18.78 -15.72 -27.13
N ARG A 6 19.02 -16.29 -25.93
CA ARG A 6 18.25 -15.95 -24.73
C ARG A 6 18.53 -14.52 -24.23
N SER A 7 19.79 -14.10 -24.31
CA SER A 7 20.19 -12.75 -23.92
C SER A 7 19.58 -11.68 -24.85
N SER A 8 19.54 -11.93 -26.16
CA SER A 8 18.95 -11.01 -27.13
C SER A 8 17.42 -10.90 -27.01
N CYS A 9 16.74 -12.00 -26.69
CA CYS A 9 15.30 -12.02 -26.50
C CYS A 9 14.88 -11.25 -25.24
N LEU A 10 15.62 -11.42 -24.13
CA LEU A 10 15.40 -10.70 -22.89
C LEU A 10 15.66 -9.19 -23.07
N PHE A 11 16.71 -8.82 -23.77
CA PHE A 11 17.03 -7.41 -24.07
C PHE A 11 15.95 -6.75 -24.93
N LEU A 12 15.44 -7.43 -25.95
CA LEU A 12 14.33 -6.95 -26.79
C LEU A 12 13.03 -6.80 -25.99
N TYR A 13 12.76 -7.70 -25.03
CA TYR A 13 11.61 -7.61 -24.14
C TYR A 13 11.68 -6.34 -23.29
N PHE A 14 12.80 -6.07 -22.63
CA PHE A 14 12.99 -4.84 -21.85
C PHE A 14 12.96 -3.57 -22.69
N CYS A 15 13.44 -3.59 -23.92
CA CYS A 15 13.36 -2.44 -24.82
C CYS A 15 11.94 -2.13 -25.32
N SER A 16 11.00 -3.05 -25.22
CA SER A 16 9.61 -2.86 -25.60
C SER A 16 8.70 -2.37 -24.48
N MET A 17 9.19 -2.34 -23.22
CA MET A 17 8.41 -1.93 -22.06
C MET A 17 8.31 -0.41 -21.98
N ASN A 18 7.11 0.08 -21.75
CA ASN A 18 6.82 1.49 -21.56
C ASN A 18 6.78 1.84 -20.06
N ARG A 19 6.94 3.12 -19.72
CA ARG A 19 6.79 3.62 -18.34
C ARG A 19 5.45 3.20 -17.70
N LYS A 20 4.40 3.10 -18.52
CA LYS A 20 3.04 2.71 -18.09
C LYS A 20 2.88 1.23 -17.70
N ASP A 21 3.86 0.40 -18.07
CA ASP A 21 3.86 -1.03 -17.73
C ASP A 21 4.34 -1.29 -16.29
N PHE A 22 4.79 -0.25 -15.59
CA PHE A 22 5.31 -0.31 -14.23
C PHE A 22 4.54 0.63 -13.31
N GLU A 23 4.29 0.17 -12.09
CA GLU A 23 3.78 0.98 -11.00
C GLU A 23 4.94 1.30 -10.04
N ILE A 24 5.26 2.58 -9.88
CA ILE A 24 6.26 3.04 -8.90
C ILE A 24 5.56 3.30 -7.58
N MET A 25 5.86 2.46 -6.60
CA MET A 25 5.30 2.53 -5.26
C MET A 25 6.31 3.16 -4.30
N ALA A 26 5.91 4.23 -3.62
CA ALA A 26 6.77 4.97 -2.68
C ALA A 26 6.34 4.75 -1.21
N PRO A 27 7.29 4.56 -0.28
CA PRO A 27 7.01 4.54 1.14
C PRO A 27 6.68 5.94 1.67
N VAL A 28 5.65 6.05 2.50
CA VAL A 28 5.22 7.31 3.10
C VAL A 28 5.04 7.14 4.60
N GLY A 29 5.69 7.99 5.39
CA GLY A 29 5.62 7.95 6.86
C GLY A 29 5.22 9.29 7.48
N SER A 30 5.06 10.35 6.67
CA SER A 30 4.65 11.68 7.11
C SER A 30 3.97 12.46 5.98
N ARG A 31 3.34 13.59 6.29
CA ARG A 31 2.74 14.47 5.28
C ARG A 31 3.79 15.01 4.29
N GLU A 32 4.99 15.31 4.78
CA GLU A 32 6.10 15.78 3.95
C GLU A 32 6.55 14.72 2.96
N SER A 33 6.66 13.45 3.41
CA SER A 33 7.02 12.34 2.52
C SER A 33 5.90 12.00 1.54
N LEU A 34 4.62 12.19 1.91
CA LEU A 34 3.49 12.08 0.99
C LEU A 34 3.59 13.10 -0.14
N ALA A 35 3.79 14.37 0.21
CA ALA A 35 3.96 15.43 -0.78
C ALA A 35 5.18 15.19 -1.69
N ALA A 36 6.29 14.74 -1.11
CA ALA A 36 7.50 14.40 -1.86
C ALA A 36 7.28 13.25 -2.85
N ALA A 37 6.59 12.17 -2.44
CA ALA A 37 6.26 11.03 -3.29
C ALA A 37 5.38 11.44 -4.47
N ILE A 38 4.35 12.24 -4.23
CA ILE A 38 3.45 12.76 -5.26
C ILE A 38 4.23 13.63 -6.26
N ASN A 39 5.04 14.59 -5.76
CA ASN A 39 5.83 15.48 -6.59
C ASN A 39 6.90 14.74 -7.41
N ALA A 40 7.41 13.63 -6.89
CA ALA A 40 8.37 12.77 -7.60
C ALA A 40 7.72 11.91 -8.69
N GLY A 41 6.38 11.87 -8.77
CA GLY A 41 5.65 11.11 -9.77
C GLY A 41 5.44 9.64 -9.43
N ALA A 42 5.30 9.30 -8.15
CA ALA A 42 4.89 7.97 -7.72
C ALA A 42 3.50 7.65 -8.26
N ASP A 43 3.28 6.40 -8.67
CA ASP A 43 1.97 5.91 -9.12
C ASP A 43 1.12 5.43 -7.94
N SER A 44 1.78 5.02 -6.89
CA SER A 44 1.16 4.58 -5.65
C SER A 44 2.05 4.88 -4.44
N ILE A 45 1.43 4.93 -3.29
CA ILE A 45 2.10 5.05 -2.00
C ILE A 45 1.68 3.92 -1.07
N TYR A 46 2.55 3.54 -0.14
CA TYR A 46 2.18 2.68 0.98
C TYR A 46 2.59 3.31 2.31
N PHE A 47 1.75 3.12 3.31
CA PHE A 47 1.93 3.70 4.63
C PHE A 47 1.30 2.83 5.72
N GLY A 48 1.75 3.01 6.97
CA GLY A 48 1.16 2.39 8.15
C GLY A 48 0.54 3.45 9.06
N ILE A 49 -0.37 2.99 9.93
CA ILE A 49 -0.94 3.81 11.02
C ILE A 49 -0.50 3.27 12.38
N GLU A 50 -0.62 4.10 13.42
CA GLU A 50 -0.35 3.66 14.80
C GLU A 50 -1.21 2.46 15.19
N ASN A 51 -0.67 1.62 16.08
CA ASN A 51 -1.28 0.48 16.77
C ASN A 51 -1.28 -0.89 16.07
N LEU A 52 -1.15 -0.99 14.75
CA LEU A 52 -0.99 -2.28 14.05
C LEU A 52 0.32 -2.39 13.27
N ASN A 53 1.27 -1.51 13.52
CA ASN A 53 2.57 -1.55 12.88
C ASN A 53 3.65 -1.73 13.95
N MET A 54 4.47 -2.78 13.88
CA MET A 54 5.57 -3.04 14.82
C MET A 54 6.64 -1.93 14.87
N ARG A 55 6.56 -0.93 14.00
CA ARG A 55 7.40 0.27 13.98
C ARG A 55 6.78 1.48 14.69
N ALA A 56 5.67 1.30 15.39
CA ALA A 56 4.94 2.34 16.08
C ALA A 56 5.72 2.88 17.27
N ARG A 57 6.29 4.04 17.11
CA ARG A 57 6.56 5.11 18.08
C ARG A 57 7.47 6.19 17.49
N SER A 58 7.15 6.72 16.32
CA SER A 58 7.71 8.00 15.89
C SER A 58 6.63 9.07 15.97
N ALA A 59 7.00 10.26 16.38
CA ALA A 59 6.09 11.39 16.58
C ALA A 59 5.40 11.91 15.30
N ASN A 60 5.56 11.24 14.18
CA ASN A 60 5.05 11.61 12.86
C ASN A 60 4.26 10.48 12.17
N THR A 61 3.73 9.52 12.92
CA THR A 61 2.98 8.39 12.36
C THR A 61 1.52 8.81 12.09
N PHE A 62 0.96 8.36 10.97
CA PHE A 62 -0.44 8.58 10.65
C PHE A 62 -1.37 7.85 11.63
N THR A 63 -2.54 8.41 11.82
CA THR A 63 -3.63 7.85 12.64
C THR A 63 -4.80 7.43 11.75
N ILE A 64 -5.81 6.79 12.34
CA ILE A 64 -7.05 6.44 11.63
C ILE A 64 -7.73 7.69 11.07
N ASP A 65 -7.68 8.81 11.79
CA ASP A 65 -8.30 10.08 11.37
C ASP A 65 -7.64 10.68 10.12
N ASP A 66 -6.36 10.38 9.88
CA ASP A 66 -5.63 10.86 8.70
C ASP A 66 -6.00 10.12 7.40
N LEU A 67 -6.65 8.96 7.47
CA LEU A 67 -6.93 8.10 6.32
C LEU A 67 -7.73 8.81 5.22
N ARG A 68 -8.72 9.61 5.60
CA ARG A 68 -9.55 10.37 4.65
C ARG A 68 -8.76 11.45 3.92
N GLU A 69 -7.90 12.15 4.64
CA GLU A 69 -7.03 13.19 4.06
C GLU A 69 -6.04 12.57 3.08
N ILE A 70 -5.42 11.44 3.46
CA ILE A 70 -4.47 10.72 2.61
C ILE A 70 -5.16 10.22 1.34
N ALA A 71 -6.31 9.56 1.48
CA ALA A 71 -7.08 9.05 0.35
C ALA A 71 -7.49 10.17 -0.62
N ALA A 72 -8.03 11.27 -0.09
CA ALA A 72 -8.44 12.42 -0.90
C ALA A 72 -7.25 13.05 -1.64
N THR A 73 -6.12 13.25 -0.94
CA THR A 73 -4.91 13.80 -1.55
C THR A 73 -4.37 12.89 -2.66
N CYS A 74 -4.38 11.58 -2.45
CA CYS A 74 -3.96 10.63 -3.48
C CYS A 74 -4.90 10.64 -4.68
N ASP A 75 -6.21 10.66 -4.48
CA ASP A 75 -7.22 10.71 -5.54
C ASP A 75 -7.09 11.96 -6.40
N GLU A 76 -6.89 13.13 -5.79
CA GLU A 76 -6.69 14.39 -6.51
C GLU A 76 -5.49 14.34 -7.49
N HIS A 77 -4.48 13.55 -7.16
CA HIS A 77 -3.26 13.42 -7.95
C HIS A 77 -3.21 12.14 -8.81
N GLY A 78 -4.26 11.32 -8.78
CA GLY A 78 -4.31 10.05 -9.50
C GLY A 78 -3.30 9.02 -8.98
N VAL A 79 -2.96 9.08 -7.68
CA VAL A 79 -2.04 8.19 -7.00
C VAL A 79 -2.84 7.18 -6.17
N LYS A 80 -2.50 5.89 -6.24
CA LYS A 80 -3.13 4.86 -5.42
C LYS A 80 -2.57 4.90 -3.99
N SER A 81 -3.43 4.63 -3.02
CA SER A 81 -3.06 4.57 -1.60
C SER A 81 -3.18 3.15 -1.06
N TYR A 82 -2.11 2.65 -0.43
CA TYR A 82 -2.06 1.30 0.15
C TYR A 82 -1.77 1.38 1.65
N LEU A 83 -2.71 0.86 2.47
CA LEU A 83 -2.54 0.78 3.91
C LEU A 83 -1.89 -0.54 4.30
N THR A 84 -0.75 -0.50 5.01
CA THR A 84 -0.10 -1.71 5.52
C THR A 84 -0.72 -2.16 6.85
N VAL A 85 -1.25 -3.39 6.85
CA VAL A 85 -1.73 -4.15 8.00
C VAL A 85 -1.06 -5.52 7.96
N ASN A 86 0.27 -5.51 7.91
CA ASN A 86 1.09 -6.70 7.65
C ASN A 86 1.73 -7.30 8.93
N THR A 87 1.14 -7.04 10.08
CA THR A 87 1.52 -7.67 11.35
C THR A 87 0.71 -8.94 11.61
N ILE A 88 1.20 -9.79 12.48
CA ILE A 88 0.43 -10.93 13.00
C ILE A 88 -0.68 -10.38 13.90
N ILE A 89 -1.90 -10.87 13.68
CA ILE A 89 -3.08 -10.46 14.44
C ILE A 89 -3.38 -11.50 15.51
N TYR A 90 -3.35 -11.09 16.76
CA TYR A 90 -3.78 -11.91 17.89
C TYR A 90 -5.27 -11.68 18.17
N ASP A 91 -5.90 -12.59 18.93
CA ASP A 91 -7.34 -12.53 19.23
C ASP A 91 -7.76 -11.19 19.85
N GLU A 92 -6.91 -10.59 20.66
CA GLU A 92 -7.12 -9.27 21.29
C GLU A 92 -7.09 -8.12 20.28
N ASP A 93 -6.40 -8.29 19.15
CA ASP A 93 -6.24 -7.25 18.11
C ASP A 93 -7.34 -7.28 17.04
N ILE A 94 -8.15 -8.34 16.98
CA ILE A 94 -9.16 -8.52 15.93
C ILE A 94 -10.15 -7.35 15.88
N SER A 95 -10.59 -6.84 17.02
CA SER A 95 -11.52 -5.71 17.07
C SER A 95 -10.89 -4.43 16.52
N LEU A 96 -9.65 -4.14 16.88
CA LEU A 96 -8.89 -2.99 16.39
C LEU A 96 -8.60 -3.13 14.90
N MET A 97 -8.18 -4.30 14.46
CA MET A 97 -7.96 -4.60 13.05
C MET A 97 -9.20 -4.31 12.19
N ARG A 98 -10.37 -4.78 12.62
CA ARG A 98 -11.63 -4.51 11.93
C ARG A 98 -11.93 -3.02 11.85
N THR A 99 -11.79 -2.29 12.96
CA THR A 99 -12.00 -0.84 13.00
C THR A 99 -11.10 -0.12 11.99
N ILE A 100 -9.83 -0.53 11.89
CA ILE A 100 -8.86 0.07 10.97
C ILE A 100 -9.22 -0.24 9.51
N VAL A 101 -9.56 -1.48 9.20
CA VAL A 101 -9.91 -1.90 7.83
C VAL A 101 -11.23 -1.26 7.39
N ASP A 102 -12.22 -1.15 8.29
CA ASP A 102 -13.48 -0.44 8.01
C ASP A 102 -13.23 1.04 7.72
N ALA A 103 -12.41 1.70 8.54
CA ALA A 103 -12.04 3.10 8.33
C ALA A 103 -11.28 3.32 7.01
N ALA A 104 -10.40 2.41 6.63
CA ALA A 104 -9.71 2.44 5.34
C ALA A 104 -10.68 2.29 4.16
N HIS A 105 -11.63 1.36 4.27
CA HIS A 105 -12.66 1.15 3.27
C HIS A 105 -13.56 2.39 3.10
N GLU A 106 -14.04 2.96 4.21
CA GLU A 106 -14.85 4.17 4.20
C GLU A 106 -14.10 5.41 3.70
N ALA A 107 -12.80 5.48 3.95
CA ALA A 107 -11.95 6.58 3.48
C ALA A 107 -11.67 6.49 1.97
N GLY A 108 -11.88 5.34 1.33
CA GLY A 108 -11.57 5.11 -0.08
C GLY A 108 -10.10 4.75 -0.33
N ILE A 109 -9.43 4.14 0.65
CA ILE A 109 -8.08 3.60 0.45
C ILE A 109 -8.10 2.53 -0.65
N SER A 110 -7.17 2.59 -1.58
CA SER A 110 -7.17 1.74 -2.78
C SER A 110 -7.05 0.26 -2.46
N ALA A 111 -6.13 -0.11 -1.56
CA ALA A 111 -5.98 -1.49 -1.09
C ALA A 111 -5.33 -1.56 0.30
N VAL A 112 -5.49 -2.70 0.95
CA VAL A 112 -4.80 -3.08 2.18
C VAL A 112 -3.70 -4.07 1.85
N ILE A 113 -2.50 -3.88 2.41
CA ILE A 113 -1.39 -4.85 2.30
C ILE A 113 -1.37 -5.67 3.59
N ALA A 114 -1.64 -6.97 3.49
CA ALA A 114 -1.80 -7.86 4.64
C ALA A 114 -0.99 -9.14 4.50
N ALA A 115 -0.56 -9.69 5.64
CA ALA A 115 0.11 -10.99 5.73
C ALA A 115 -0.73 -12.02 6.50
N ASP A 116 -1.58 -11.58 7.42
CA ASP A 116 -2.39 -12.45 8.27
C ASP A 116 -3.73 -12.81 7.60
N VAL A 117 -4.10 -14.08 7.71
CA VAL A 117 -5.35 -14.64 7.13
C VAL A 117 -6.59 -13.93 7.68
N ALA A 118 -6.58 -13.50 8.94
CA ALA A 118 -7.71 -12.79 9.54
C ALA A 118 -7.99 -11.46 8.82
N VAL A 119 -6.94 -10.73 8.44
CA VAL A 119 -7.07 -9.48 7.66
C VAL A 119 -7.56 -9.78 6.25
N LEU A 120 -6.97 -10.78 5.58
CA LEU A 120 -7.35 -11.18 4.22
C LEU A 120 -8.83 -11.58 4.15
N GLU A 121 -9.29 -12.41 5.09
CA GLU A 121 -10.69 -12.83 5.17
C GLU A 121 -11.63 -11.64 5.42
N TYR A 122 -11.26 -10.75 6.34
CA TYR A 122 -12.09 -9.60 6.66
C TYR A 122 -12.19 -8.61 5.50
N CYS A 123 -11.09 -8.28 4.85
CA CYS A 123 -11.08 -7.44 3.64
C CYS A 123 -11.98 -8.05 2.55
N ASN A 124 -11.86 -9.36 2.29
CA ASN A 124 -12.69 -10.03 1.31
C ASN A 124 -14.18 -9.96 1.66
N ARG A 125 -14.52 -10.08 2.94
CA ARG A 125 -15.92 -10.01 3.42
C ARG A 125 -16.56 -8.66 3.18
N ILE A 126 -15.84 -7.55 3.37
CA ILE A 126 -16.37 -6.19 3.18
C ILE A 126 -16.14 -5.64 1.77
N GLY A 127 -15.48 -6.39 0.89
CA GLY A 127 -15.18 -5.97 -0.48
C GLY A 127 -14.02 -4.97 -0.59
N GLN A 128 -13.11 -4.93 0.41
CA GLN A 128 -11.89 -4.15 0.35
C GLN A 128 -10.82 -4.89 -0.45
N GLU A 129 -10.22 -4.24 -1.44
CA GLU A 129 -9.07 -4.80 -2.16
C GLU A 129 -7.91 -5.06 -1.20
N VAL A 130 -7.29 -6.24 -1.31
CA VAL A 130 -6.20 -6.64 -0.44
C VAL A 130 -5.08 -7.29 -1.23
N HIS A 131 -3.84 -6.88 -0.92
CA HIS A 131 -2.62 -7.43 -1.49
C HIS A 131 -1.89 -8.26 -0.44
N LEU A 132 -1.45 -9.45 -0.83
CA LEU A 132 -0.69 -10.32 0.07
C LEU A 132 0.74 -9.78 0.24
N SER A 133 1.13 -9.57 1.50
CA SER A 133 2.51 -9.26 1.89
C SER A 133 3.29 -10.55 2.18
N THR A 134 4.56 -10.52 1.91
CA THR A 134 5.52 -11.62 2.22
C THR A 134 6.23 -11.38 3.55
#